data_4364aef99fa29325a2b077d28a92bd29
#
_entry.id   4364aef99fa29325a2b077d28a92bd29
#
_cell.length_a   1.000
_cell.length_b   1.000
_cell.length_c   1.000
_cell.angle_alpha   90.00
_cell.angle_beta   90.00
_cell.angle_gamma   90.00
#
_symmetry.space_group_name_H-M   'P 1'
#
loop_
_entity.id
_entity.type
_entity.pdbx_description
1 polymer ?
#
loop_
_entity_poly.entity_id
_entity_poly.type
_entity_poly.pdbx_seq_one_letter_code
_entity_poly.pdbx_strand_id
1 'polypeptide(L)'
;MSRIPATMQALQAQGRKALIPYVTAGDPDPRATVAIMHALVEGGADVIELGVPFSDPMADGPVIQKASERALARGVGLAQVLQWVREFRATDGATPVVLMGYANPIERFDLKGGPGAFVAAAADAGVDGVLVVDYPPQECEAFAAQLHAHGMDPIFLLAPTSTEQRMREVGRIATGYVYYVSLKGVTGAGHIDTQAVAQMLPRIREHVRVPVGVGFGIRDGETARAVAAVADAVVIGSRLVQILEAAPSDNPGAAGRDFIAGIRAALDG
;
A
#
# COMPACT_ATOMS: atom_id res chain seq x y z
N MET A 1 8.78 -1.60 -16.63
CA MET A 1 9.04 -2.62 -15.59
C MET A 1 8.83 -1.99 -14.23
N SER A 2 8.14 -2.69 -13.33
CA SER A 2 7.93 -2.26 -11.94
C SER A 2 9.28 -2.02 -11.22
N ARG A 3 9.30 -0.98 -10.37
CA ARG A 3 10.44 -0.65 -9.50
C ARG A 3 10.48 -1.49 -8.23
N ILE A 4 9.35 -2.11 -7.85
CA ILE A 4 9.22 -2.85 -6.57
C ILE A 4 10.28 -3.95 -6.40
N PRO A 5 10.49 -4.87 -7.36
CA PRO A 5 11.47 -5.94 -7.18
C PRO A 5 12.91 -5.42 -6.98
N ALA A 6 13.31 -4.40 -7.74
CA ALA A 6 14.65 -3.82 -7.61
C ALA A 6 14.83 -3.12 -6.25
N THR A 7 13.82 -2.37 -5.78
CA THR A 7 13.82 -1.72 -4.46
C THR A 7 13.92 -2.76 -3.34
N MET A 8 13.10 -3.80 -3.37
CA MET A 8 13.12 -4.85 -2.36
C MET A 8 14.46 -5.61 -2.32
N GLN A 9 15.02 -5.93 -3.48
CA GLN A 9 16.34 -6.59 -3.59
C GLN A 9 17.47 -5.71 -3.05
N ALA A 10 17.46 -4.42 -3.37
CA ALA A 10 18.47 -3.48 -2.89
C ALA A 10 18.43 -3.34 -1.36
N LEU A 11 17.25 -3.26 -0.77
CA LEU A 11 17.08 -3.22 0.69
C LEU A 11 17.53 -4.53 1.35
N GLN A 12 17.16 -5.66 0.79
CA GLN A 12 17.57 -6.97 1.29
C GLN A 12 19.11 -7.13 1.26
N ALA A 13 19.76 -6.69 0.18
CA ALA A 13 21.23 -6.73 0.07
C ALA A 13 21.92 -5.86 1.12
N GLN A 14 21.27 -4.81 1.61
CA GLN A 14 21.73 -3.94 2.68
C GLN A 14 21.34 -4.42 4.08
N GLY A 15 20.61 -5.53 4.19
CA GLY A 15 20.05 -6.01 5.46
C GLY A 15 18.93 -5.12 6.02
N ARG A 16 18.37 -4.23 5.20
CA ARG A 16 17.32 -3.26 5.58
C ARG A 16 15.93 -3.82 5.28
N LYS A 17 14.95 -3.31 6.03
CA LYS A 17 13.53 -3.62 5.83
C LYS A 17 12.84 -2.49 5.07
N ALA A 18 11.93 -2.84 4.16
CA ALA A 18 11.18 -1.84 3.44
C ALA A 18 10.18 -1.13 4.35
N LEU A 19 10.04 0.17 4.17
CA LEU A 19 9.04 1.01 4.83
C LEU A 19 8.02 1.48 3.80
N ILE A 20 6.77 1.07 4.00
CA ILE A 20 5.67 1.28 3.06
C ILE A 20 4.56 2.09 3.74
N PRO A 21 4.60 3.43 3.68
CA PRO A 21 3.47 4.25 4.13
C PRO A 21 2.28 4.13 3.17
N TYR A 22 1.08 4.02 3.78
CA TYR A 22 -0.20 4.16 3.09
C TYR A 22 -0.78 5.54 3.35
N VAL A 23 -1.27 6.20 2.31
CA VAL A 23 -2.06 7.43 2.40
C VAL A 23 -3.27 7.36 1.47
N THR A 24 -4.40 7.97 1.87
CA THR A 24 -5.57 8.11 1.01
C THR A 24 -5.36 9.30 0.07
N ALA A 25 -5.44 9.08 -1.23
CA ALA A 25 -5.30 10.13 -2.23
C ALA A 25 -6.40 11.18 -2.06
N GLY A 26 -6.02 12.45 -1.98
CA GLY A 26 -6.95 13.57 -1.78
C GLY A 26 -7.26 13.91 -0.33
N ASP A 27 -6.69 13.18 0.63
CA ASP A 27 -6.82 13.45 2.05
C ASP A 27 -5.49 13.96 2.66
N PRO A 28 -5.47 14.95 3.54
CA PRO A 28 -6.58 15.80 3.99
C PRO A 28 -7.03 16.87 2.98
N ASP A 29 -6.23 17.16 1.95
CA ASP A 29 -6.53 18.11 0.88
C ASP A 29 -6.04 17.56 -0.47
N PRO A 30 -6.89 17.57 -1.52
CA PRO A 30 -6.49 17.13 -2.86
C PRO A 30 -5.22 17.79 -3.37
N ARG A 31 -5.03 19.09 -3.07
CA ARG A 31 -3.87 19.88 -3.51
C ARG A 31 -2.56 19.46 -2.83
N ALA A 32 -2.63 18.79 -1.69
CA ALA A 32 -1.47 18.35 -0.92
C ALA A 32 -0.99 16.96 -1.31
N THR A 33 -1.74 16.17 -2.06
CA THR A 33 -1.44 14.74 -2.32
C THR A 33 -0.02 14.53 -2.84
N VAL A 34 0.39 15.22 -3.89
CA VAL A 34 1.72 15.05 -4.50
C VAL A 34 2.83 15.51 -3.53
N ALA A 35 2.61 16.64 -2.84
CA ALA A 35 3.56 17.15 -1.85
C ALA A 35 3.71 16.17 -0.66
N ILE A 36 2.62 15.54 -0.22
CA ILE A 36 2.68 14.48 0.81
C ILE A 36 3.50 13.29 0.30
N MET A 37 3.27 12.81 -0.93
CA MET A 37 4.04 11.71 -1.50
C MET A 37 5.55 12.01 -1.48
N HIS A 38 5.98 13.19 -1.92
CA HIS A 38 7.39 13.60 -1.86
C HIS A 38 7.90 13.69 -0.42
N ALA A 39 7.14 14.26 0.49
CA ALA A 39 7.51 14.37 1.89
C ALA A 39 7.71 12.99 2.56
N LEU A 40 6.89 11.99 2.21
CA LEU A 40 7.07 10.61 2.70
C LEU A 40 8.37 9.99 2.18
N VAL A 41 8.74 10.23 0.91
CA VAL A 41 10.03 9.80 0.35
C VAL A 41 11.20 10.48 1.07
N GLU A 42 11.13 11.78 1.30
CA GLU A 42 12.12 12.53 2.10
C GLU A 42 12.25 11.97 3.53
N GLY A 43 11.14 11.48 4.10
CA GLY A 43 11.12 10.80 5.38
C GLY A 43 11.70 9.38 5.39
N GLY A 44 12.03 8.83 4.22
CA GLY A 44 12.64 7.51 4.08
C GLY A 44 11.66 6.38 3.76
N ALA A 45 10.53 6.69 3.11
CA ALA A 45 9.65 5.69 2.52
C ALA A 45 10.36 5.00 1.33
N ASP A 46 10.29 3.69 1.27
CA ASP A 46 10.86 2.89 0.18
C ASP A 46 9.83 2.56 -0.91
N VAL A 47 8.54 2.49 -0.55
CA VAL A 47 7.40 2.27 -1.45
C VAL A 47 6.24 3.12 -0.92
N ILE A 48 5.43 3.71 -1.78
CA ILE A 48 4.20 4.41 -1.39
C ILE A 48 2.99 3.55 -1.77
N GLU A 49 2.12 3.23 -0.80
CA GLU A 49 0.77 2.75 -1.06
C GLU A 49 -0.19 3.96 -1.12
N LEU A 50 -0.73 4.22 -2.31
CA LEU A 50 -1.66 5.31 -2.56
C LEU A 50 -3.08 4.77 -2.65
N GLY A 51 -3.89 5.05 -1.63
CA GLY A 51 -5.27 4.59 -1.54
C GLY A 51 -6.19 5.35 -2.49
N VAL A 52 -6.93 4.63 -3.31
CA VAL A 52 -7.98 5.17 -4.19
C VAL A 52 -9.27 5.29 -3.38
N PRO A 53 -9.81 6.51 -3.17
CA PRO A 53 -11.03 6.70 -2.38
C PRO A 53 -12.22 5.94 -2.97
N PHE A 54 -12.98 5.27 -2.09
CA PHE A 54 -14.18 4.53 -2.44
C PHE A 54 -15.28 4.73 -1.41
N SER A 55 -16.55 4.73 -1.83
CA SER A 55 -17.72 5.03 -0.98
C SER A 55 -18.07 3.90 -0.02
N ASP A 56 -17.72 2.65 -0.39
CA ASP A 56 -18.14 1.44 0.32
C ASP A 56 -16.94 0.56 0.73
N PRO A 57 -15.98 1.11 1.51
CA PRO A 57 -14.69 0.48 1.77
C PRO A 57 -14.79 -0.57 2.87
N MET A 58 -15.44 -1.72 2.58
CA MET A 58 -15.82 -2.75 3.55
C MET A 58 -14.66 -3.37 4.34
N ALA A 59 -13.45 -3.34 3.81
CA ALA A 59 -12.27 -3.90 4.46
C ALA A 59 -11.47 -2.87 5.25
N ASP A 60 -11.80 -1.59 5.12
CA ASP A 60 -11.05 -0.50 5.77
C ASP A 60 -11.55 -0.20 7.18
N GLY A 61 -10.63 0.16 8.06
CA GLY A 61 -10.96 0.66 9.37
C GLY A 61 -11.51 2.11 9.33
N PRO A 62 -12.13 2.58 10.42
CA PRO A 62 -12.84 3.86 10.47
C PRO A 62 -11.98 5.07 10.11
N VAL A 63 -10.68 5.03 10.36
CA VAL A 63 -9.75 6.11 10.00
C VAL A 63 -9.63 6.24 8.48
N ILE A 64 -9.43 5.13 7.78
CA ILE A 64 -9.30 5.11 6.31
C ILE A 64 -10.65 5.40 5.66
N GLN A 65 -11.76 4.86 6.20
CA GLN A 65 -13.11 5.19 5.73
C GLN A 65 -13.36 6.70 5.75
N LYS A 66 -13.09 7.37 6.87
CA LYS A 66 -13.24 8.83 6.99
C LYS A 66 -12.33 9.60 6.04
N ALA A 67 -11.12 9.15 5.82
CA ALA A 67 -10.21 9.76 4.84
C ALA A 67 -10.78 9.65 3.42
N SER A 68 -11.31 8.48 3.04
CA SER A 68 -12.00 8.26 1.76
C SER A 68 -13.24 9.17 1.63
N GLU A 69 -14.06 9.28 2.67
CA GLU A 69 -15.23 10.18 2.69
C GLU A 69 -14.82 11.65 2.45
N ARG A 70 -13.75 12.14 3.11
CA ARG A 70 -13.25 13.50 2.92
C ARG A 70 -12.75 13.74 1.50
N ALA A 71 -12.02 12.78 0.92
CA ALA A 71 -11.55 12.87 -0.45
C ALA A 71 -12.70 12.85 -1.47
N LEU A 72 -13.65 11.94 -1.31
CA LEU A 72 -14.83 11.83 -2.17
C LEU A 72 -15.71 13.10 -2.11
N ALA A 73 -15.89 13.68 -0.92
CA ALA A 73 -16.64 14.94 -0.76
C ALA A 73 -16.01 16.11 -1.54
N ARG A 74 -14.72 16.01 -1.89
CA ARG A 74 -13.98 16.97 -2.74
C ARG A 74 -13.90 16.55 -4.21
N GLY A 75 -14.64 15.51 -4.61
CA GLY A 75 -14.74 15.05 -5.99
C GLY A 75 -13.56 14.22 -6.48
N VAL A 76 -12.73 13.70 -5.56
CA VAL A 76 -11.59 12.85 -5.92
C VAL A 76 -12.07 11.50 -6.46
N GLY A 77 -11.51 11.09 -7.58
CA GLY A 77 -11.75 9.78 -8.19
C GLY A 77 -10.50 9.23 -8.85
N LEU A 78 -10.57 8.00 -9.35
CA LEU A 78 -9.42 7.25 -9.88
C LEU A 78 -8.64 8.01 -10.96
N ALA A 79 -9.31 8.72 -11.87
CA ALA A 79 -8.63 9.50 -12.91
C ALA A 79 -7.74 10.61 -12.32
N GLN A 80 -8.20 11.27 -11.25
CA GLN A 80 -7.40 12.28 -10.54
C GLN A 80 -6.22 11.65 -9.81
N VAL A 81 -6.42 10.48 -9.19
CA VAL A 81 -5.33 9.73 -8.54
C VAL A 81 -4.23 9.39 -9.55
N LEU A 82 -4.58 8.88 -10.73
CA LEU A 82 -3.63 8.61 -11.80
C LEU A 82 -2.89 9.88 -12.27
N GLN A 83 -3.59 11.03 -12.31
CA GLN A 83 -2.95 12.30 -12.64
C GLN A 83 -1.89 12.69 -11.59
N TRP A 84 -2.18 12.54 -10.29
CA TRP A 84 -1.20 12.79 -9.23
C TRP A 84 0.00 11.85 -9.27
N VAL A 85 -0.18 10.61 -9.67
CA VAL A 85 0.96 9.70 -9.91
C VAL A 85 1.84 10.25 -11.03
N ARG A 86 1.29 10.74 -12.16
CA ARG A 86 2.07 11.38 -13.24
C ARG A 86 2.82 12.60 -12.74
N GLU A 87 2.16 13.46 -11.96
CA GLU A 87 2.79 14.66 -11.38
C GLU A 87 3.94 14.28 -10.43
N PHE A 88 3.76 13.30 -9.57
CA PHE A 88 4.82 12.76 -8.72
C PHE A 88 5.99 12.24 -9.55
N ARG A 89 5.71 11.50 -10.62
CA ARG A 89 6.73 10.95 -11.53
C ARG A 89 7.55 12.00 -12.29
N ALA A 90 7.05 13.22 -12.42
CA ALA A 90 7.81 14.29 -13.08
C ALA A 90 9.12 14.60 -12.35
N THR A 91 9.22 14.35 -11.05
CA THR A 91 10.39 14.62 -10.22
C THR A 91 10.91 13.40 -9.45
N ASP A 92 10.16 12.32 -9.33
CA ASP A 92 10.59 11.06 -8.71
C ASP A 92 10.43 9.88 -9.70
N GLY A 93 11.54 9.46 -10.28
CA GLY A 93 11.61 8.29 -11.16
C GLY A 93 11.95 6.98 -10.45
N ALA A 94 12.25 7.01 -9.14
CA ALA A 94 12.84 5.89 -8.42
C ALA A 94 11.87 5.18 -7.45
N THR A 95 11.07 5.92 -6.70
CA THR A 95 10.22 5.36 -5.63
C THR A 95 9.02 4.60 -6.20
N PRO A 96 8.83 3.31 -5.90
CA PRO A 96 7.64 2.57 -6.32
C PRO A 96 6.35 3.18 -5.76
N VAL A 97 5.29 3.19 -6.58
CA VAL A 97 3.92 3.57 -6.19
C VAL A 97 2.98 2.40 -6.46
N VAL A 98 2.29 1.96 -5.41
CA VAL A 98 1.25 0.94 -5.47
C VAL A 98 -0.10 1.61 -5.29
N LEU A 99 -1.03 1.39 -6.21
CA LEU A 99 -2.42 1.77 -6.00
C LEU A 99 -3.12 0.71 -5.16
N MET A 100 -3.74 1.13 -4.06
CA MET A 100 -4.57 0.26 -3.22
C MET A 100 -6.01 0.74 -3.30
N GLY A 101 -6.94 -0.17 -3.63
CA GLY A 101 -8.33 0.19 -3.78
C GLY A 101 -9.25 -1.01 -3.94
N TYR A 102 -10.42 -0.75 -4.49
CA TYR A 102 -11.49 -1.72 -4.69
C TYR A 102 -11.79 -1.94 -6.18
N ALA A 103 -12.43 -3.04 -6.50
CA ALA A 103 -12.76 -3.41 -7.88
C ALA A 103 -13.67 -2.39 -8.57
N ASN A 104 -14.68 -1.88 -7.88
CA ASN A 104 -15.70 -1.02 -8.48
C ASN A 104 -15.15 0.24 -9.18
N PRO A 105 -14.21 1.04 -8.59
CA PRO A 105 -13.57 2.14 -9.30
C PRO A 105 -12.84 1.72 -10.58
N ILE A 106 -12.20 0.54 -10.58
CA ILE A 106 -11.48 -0.01 -11.73
C ILE A 106 -12.45 -0.42 -12.83
N GLU A 107 -13.46 -1.22 -12.49
CA GLU A 107 -14.50 -1.65 -13.40
C GLU A 107 -15.25 -0.46 -14.02
N ARG A 108 -15.56 0.56 -13.22
CA ARG A 108 -16.17 1.79 -13.71
C ARG A 108 -15.26 2.56 -14.68
N PHE A 109 -13.96 2.52 -14.47
CA PHE A 109 -12.99 3.14 -15.38
C PHE A 109 -12.97 2.41 -16.72
N ASP A 110 -12.95 1.08 -16.68
CA ASP A 110 -12.95 0.22 -17.88
C ASP A 110 -14.29 0.31 -18.64
N LEU A 111 -15.42 0.42 -17.93
CA LEU A 111 -16.72 0.65 -18.59
C LEU A 111 -16.75 1.95 -19.42
N LYS A 112 -15.97 2.95 -19.07
CA LYS A 112 -15.89 4.23 -19.81
C LYS A 112 -14.84 4.23 -20.91
N GLY A 113 -13.71 3.60 -20.66
CA GLY A 113 -12.53 3.61 -21.53
C GLY A 113 -12.36 2.37 -22.41
N GLY A 114 -13.15 1.32 -22.16
CA GLY A 114 -12.98 0.00 -22.76
C GLY A 114 -12.19 -0.98 -21.89
N PRO A 115 -12.26 -2.27 -22.18
CA PRO A 115 -11.55 -3.31 -21.40
C PRO A 115 -10.05 -3.04 -21.33
N GLY A 116 -9.50 -3.05 -20.10
CA GLY A 116 -8.08 -2.81 -19.83
C GLY A 116 -7.65 -1.34 -19.85
N ALA A 117 -8.59 -0.40 -20.00
CA ALA A 117 -8.29 1.03 -19.99
C ALA A 117 -7.63 1.48 -18.68
N PHE A 118 -8.04 0.90 -17.55
CA PHE A 118 -7.41 1.18 -16.26
C PHE A 118 -5.94 0.75 -16.25
N VAL A 119 -5.65 -0.48 -16.66
CA VAL A 119 -4.28 -1.03 -16.66
C VAL A 119 -3.36 -0.19 -17.55
N ALA A 120 -3.83 0.16 -18.75
CA ALA A 120 -3.08 1.03 -19.65
C ALA A 120 -2.82 2.42 -19.07
N ALA A 121 -3.86 3.04 -18.48
CA ALA A 121 -3.74 4.37 -17.87
C ALA A 121 -2.86 4.38 -16.61
N ALA A 122 -2.88 3.32 -15.80
CA ALA A 122 -2.03 3.14 -14.63
C ALA A 122 -0.55 2.97 -15.03
N ALA A 123 -0.27 2.17 -16.03
CA ALA A 123 1.07 2.00 -16.58
C ALA A 123 1.62 3.32 -17.14
N ASP A 124 0.82 4.04 -17.93
CA ASP A 124 1.19 5.35 -18.48
C ASP A 124 1.43 6.39 -17.39
N ALA A 125 0.66 6.33 -16.28
CA ALA A 125 0.89 7.17 -15.11
C ALA A 125 2.17 6.83 -14.34
N GLY A 126 2.75 5.66 -14.56
CA GLY A 126 3.96 5.21 -13.87
C GLY A 126 3.69 4.50 -12.55
N VAL A 127 2.52 3.87 -12.41
CA VAL A 127 2.20 2.96 -11.30
C VAL A 127 3.07 1.70 -11.40
N ASP A 128 3.53 1.18 -10.25
CA ASP A 128 4.38 -0.01 -10.18
C ASP A 128 3.63 -1.26 -9.76
N GLY A 129 2.55 -1.11 -9.02
CA GLY A 129 1.74 -2.25 -8.58
C GLY A 129 0.32 -1.85 -8.26
N VAL A 130 -0.56 -2.85 -8.22
CA VAL A 130 -1.98 -2.67 -7.89
C VAL A 130 -2.40 -3.72 -6.88
N LEU A 131 -3.03 -3.26 -5.80
CA LEU A 131 -3.66 -4.07 -4.77
C LEU A 131 -5.16 -3.82 -4.82
N VAL A 132 -5.94 -4.81 -5.24
CA VAL A 132 -7.40 -4.74 -5.24
C VAL A 132 -7.93 -5.60 -4.09
N VAL A 133 -8.52 -4.92 -3.09
CA VAL A 133 -8.84 -5.51 -1.78
C VAL A 133 -9.87 -6.63 -1.88
N ASP A 134 -10.86 -6.46 -2.75
CA ASP A 134 -12.03 -7.32 -2.91
C ASP A 134 -11.98 -8.26 -4.14
N TYR A 135 -10.84 -8.32 -4.86
CA TYR A 135 -10.65 -9.33 -5.90
C TYR A 135 -10.16 -10.67 -5.30
N PRO A 136 -10.91 -11.77 -5.47
CA PRO A 136 -10.43 -13.09 -5.07
C PRO A 136 -9.34 -13.58 -6.04
N PRO A 137 -8.25 -14.22 -5.56
CA PRO A 137 -7.16 -14.68 -6.41
C PRO A 137 -7.60 -15.59 -7.57
N GLN A 138 -8.65 -16.36 -7.36
CA GLN A 138 -9.21 -17.28 -8.37
C GLN A 138 -9.76 -16.56 -9.61
N GLU A 139 -10.18 -15.30 -9.44
CA GLU A 139 -10.77 -14.48 -10.51
C GLU A 139 -9.78 -13.45 -11.06
N CYS A 140 -8.57 -13.35 -10.46
CA CYS A 140 -7.58 -12.34 -10.80
C CYS A 140 -6.59 -12.73 -11.89
N GLU A 141 -6.58 -13.96 -12.40
CA GLU A 141 -5.52 -14.40 -13.32
C GLU A 141 -5.39 -13.52 -14.57
N ALA A 142 -6.53 -13.19 -15.20
CA ALA A 142 -6.53 -12.33 -16.37
C ALA A 142 -6.06 -10.90 -16.05
N PHE A 143 -6.51 -10.35 -14.93
CA PHE A 143 -6.11 -9.02 -14.46
C PHE A 143 -4.61 -8.99 -14.10
N ALA A 144 -4.11 -9.99 -13.36
CA ALA A 144 -2.69 -10.11 -13.04
C ALA A 144 -1.83 -10.23 -14.31
N ALA A 145 -2.26 -11.03 -15.29
CA ALA A 145 -1.56 -11.14 -16.57
C ALA A 145 -1.52 -9.80 -17.34
N GLN A 146 -2.59 -9.02 -17.30
CA GLN A 146 -2.60 -7.68 -17.88
C GLN A 146 -1.65 -6.73 -17.16
N LEU A 147 -1.62 -6.73 -15.82
CA LEU A 147 -0.66 -5.94 -15.04
C LEU A 147 0.77 -6.30 -15.41
N HIS A 148 1.11 -7.59 -15.45
CA HIS A 148 2.44 -8.06 -15.84
C HIS A 148 2.83 -7.63 -17.25
N ALA A 149 1.92 -7.74 -18.22
CA ALA A 149 2.15 -7.33 -19.59
C ALA A 149 2.47 -5.84 -19.72
N HIS A 150 2.00 -5.03 -18.76
CA HIS A 150 2.27 -3.60 -18.67
C HIS A 150 3.38 -3.24 -17.68
N GLY A 151 4.10 -4.23 -17.14
CA GLY A 151 5.24 -4.03 -16.26
C GLY A 151 4.86 -3.60 -14.83
N MET A 152 3.67 -3.93 -14.36
CA MET A 152 3.17 -3.70 -13.01
C MET A 152 3.03 -5.01 -12.23
N ASP A 153 3.11 -4.92 -10.91
CA ASP A 153 2.97 -6.06 -10.00
C ASP A 153 1.55 -6.17 -9.42
N PRO A 154 0.88 -7.33 -9.51
CA PRO A 154 -0.31 -7.61 -8.72
C PRO A 154 0.08 -7.93 -7.27
N ILE A 155 -0.41 -7.12 -6.33
CA ILE A 155 -0.21 -7.27 -4.90
C ILE A 155 -1.45 -7.89 -4.26
N PHE A 156 -1.28 -8.86 -3.36
CA PHE A 156 -2.39 -9.56 -2.73
C PHE A 156 -2.33 -9.48 -1.21
N LEU A 157 -3.53 -9.52 -0.61
CA LEU A 157 -3.71 -9.56 0.83
C LEU A 157 -3.79 -11.02 1.32
N LEU A 158 -3.07 -11.30 2.39
CA LEU A 158 -3.26 -12.47 3.24
C LEU A 158 -3.62 -12.02 4.65
N ALA A 159 -4.40 -12.83 5.37
CA ALA A 159 -4.88 -12.57 6.71
C ALA A 159 -4.69 -13.81 7.59
N PRO A 160 -4.85 -13.74 8.92
CA PRO A 160 -4.78 -14.91 9.81
C PRO A 160 -5.76 -16.02 9.45
N THR A 161 -6.85 -15.68 8.77
CA THR A 161 -7.88 -16.63 8.30
C THR A 161 -7.59 -17.21 6.92
N SER A 162 -6.52 -16.79 6.25
CA SER A 162 -6.16 -17.30 4.92
C SER A 162 -5.78 -18.77 4.99
N THR A 163 -6.44 -19.57 4.16
CA THR A 163 -6.18 -21.01 4.03
C THR A 163 -4.88 -21.26 3.27
N GLU A 164 -4.31 -22.45 3.40
CA GLU A 164 -3.15 -22.86 2.60
C GLU A 164 -3.45 -22.85 1.11
N GLN A 165 -4.67 -23.20 0.70
CA GLN A 165 -5.09 -23.10 -0.68
C GLN A 165 -4.98 -21.66 -1.18
N ARG A 166 -5.50 -20.67 -0.42
CA ARG A 166 -5.36 -19.25 -0.76
C ARG A 166 -3.91 -18.80 -0.82
N MET A 167 -3.05 -19.27 0.10
CA MET A 167 -1.62 -18.96 0.07
C MET A 167 -0.95 -19.49 -1.19
N ARG A 168 -1.29 -20.74 -1.62
CA ARG A 168 -0.79 -21.31 -2.89
C ARG A 168 -1.27 -20.52 -4.12
N GLU A 169 -2.54 -20.14 -4.15
CA GLU A 169 -3.11 -19.34 -5.24
C GLU A 169 -2.43 -17.97 -5.34
N VAL A 170 -2.30 -17.27 -4.22
CA VAL A 170 -1.56 -16.00 -4.15
C VAL A 170 -0.11 -16.19 -4.56
N GLY A 171 0.58 -17.22 -4.04
CA GLY A 171 1.98 -17.49 -4.36
C GLY A 171 2.26 -17.79 -5.82
N ARG A 172 1.22 -18.20 -6.59
CA ARG A 172 1.33 -18.48 -8.03
C ARG A 172 1.25 -17.21 -8.88
N ILE A 173 0.50 -16.20 -8.43
CA ILE A 173 0.18 -15.01 -9.26
C ILE A 173 0.74 -13.70 -8.69
N ALA A 174 1.06 -13.62 -7.39
CA ALA A 174 1.62 -12.42 -6.79
C ALA A 174 3.05 -12.17 -7.25
N THR A 175 3.36 -10.91 -7.52
CA THR A 175 4.72 -10.40 -7.71
C THR A 175 4.91 -9.13 -6.89
N GLY A 176 6.11 -8.55 -6.91
CA GLY A 176 6.41 -7.40 -6.06
C GLY A 176 6.50 -7.79 -4.59
N TYR A 177 5.41 -7.81 -3.88
CA TYR A 177 5.29 -8.30 -2.49
C TYR A 177 3.88 -8.83 -2.20
N VAL A 178 3.72 -9.49 -1.06
CA VAL A 178 2.41 -9.85 -0.48
C VAL A 178 2.22 -9.06 0.80
N TYR A 179 1.02 -8.55 1.02
CA TYR A 179 0.66 -7.82 2.22
C TYR A 179 -0.09 -8.72 3.20
N TYR A 180 0.53 -9.03 4.34
CA TYR A 180 -0.11 -9.74 5.44
C TYR A 180 -0.74 -8.75 6.41
N VAL A 181 -2.08 -8.76 6.47
CA VAL A 181 -2.88 -7.95 7.40
C VAL A 181 -3.00 -8.70 8.72
N SER A 182 -2.24 -8.28 9.73
CA SER A 182 -2.12 -8.99 11.02
C SER A 182 -3.31 -8.78 11.98
N LEU A 183 -4.55 -8.75 11.45
CA LEU A 183 -5.74 -8.55 12.26
C LEU A 183 -6.00 -9.73 13.19
N LYS A 184 -5.90 -9.51 14.50
CA LYS A 184 -6.68 -10.23 15.50
C LYS A 184 -7.54 -9.21 16.26
N GLY A 185 -8.85 -9.27 16.02
CA GLY A 185 -9.84 -8.59 16.85
C GLY A 185 -10.49 -7.38 16.19
N VAL A 186 -11.80 -7.34 16.30
CA VAL A 186 -12.69 -6.20 16.14
C VAL A 186 -12.13 -4.98 16.86
N THR A 187 -12.14 -3.84 16.19
CA THR A 187 -12.17 -2.48 16.74
C THR A 187 -11.74 -2.32 18.20
N GLY A 188 -10.48 -1.92 18.44
CA GLY A 188 -10.03 -1.46 19.75
C GLY A 188 -8.83 -2.17 20.39
N ALA A 189 -8.41 -3.33 19.92
CA ALA A 189 -7.19 -3.99 20.41
C ALA A 189 -5.94 -3.30 19.82
N GLY A 190 -5.39 -2.39 20.60
CA GLY A 190 -4.33 -1.48 20.18
C GLY A 190 -2.93 -2.07 20.07
N HIS A 191 -2.75 -3.39 19.99
CA HIS A 191 -1.43 -4.00 19.91
C HIS A 191 -1.36 -5.06 18.82
N ILE A 192 -0.29 -5.01 17.99
CA ILE A 192 0.08 -6.10 17.09
C ILE A 192 0.49 -7.30 17.95
N ASP A 193 -0.12 -8.44 17.68
CA ASP A 193 0.37 -9.72 18.19
C ASP A 193 1.55 -10.18 17.31
N THR A 194 2.76 -9.67 17.61
CA THR A 194 3.97 -10.00 16.87
C THR A 194 4.31 -11.49 16.93
N GLN A 195 3.89 -12.18 17.99
CA GLN A 195 4.09 -13.62 18.11
C GLN A 195 3.20 -14.39 17.12
N ALA A 196 1.93 -13.99 16.96
CA ALA A 196 1.06 -14.57 15.95
C ALA A 196 1.55 -14.30 14.53
N VAL A 197 2.10 -13.10 14.28
CA VAL A 197 2.78 -12.78 13.00
C VAL A 197 3.97 -13.70 12.77
N ALA A 198 4.86 -13.86 13.74
CA ALA A 198 6.03 -14.73 13.66
C ALA A 198 5.69 -16.20 13.39
N GLN A 199 4.55 -16.69 13.89
CA GLN A 199 4.04 -18.04 13.62
C GLN A 199 3.45 -18.20 12.21
N MET A 200 2.83 -17.13 11.67
CA MET A 200 2.17 -17.19 10.37
C MET A 200 3.14 -17.01 9.19
N LEU A 201 4.15 -16.15 9.32
CA LEU A 201 5.08 -15.87 8.23
C LEU A 201 5.79 -17.09 7.66
N PRO A 202 6.28 -18.06 8.46
CA PRO A 202 6.87 -19.29 7.92
C PRO A 202 5.89 -20.06 7.03
N ARG A 203 4.62 -20.19 7.45
CA ARG A 203 3.57 -20.84 6.67
C ARG A 203 3.29 -20.14 5.34
N ILE A 204 3.28 -18.79 5.34
CA ILE A 204 3.14 -18.02 4.10
C ILE A 204 4.33 -18.29 3.19
N ARG A 205 5.56 -18.27 3.72
CA ARG A 205 6.80 -18.48 2.96
C ARG A 205 6.97 -19.88 2.37
N GLU A 206 6.21 -20.87 2.84
CA GLU A 206 6.12 -22.18 2.19
C GLU A 206 5.51 -22.09 0.78
N HIS A 207 4.63 -21.14 0.56
CA HIS A 207 3.86 -20.98 -0.68
C HIS A 207 4.18 -19.72 -1.47
N VAL A 208 4.62 -18.64 -0.79
CA VAL A 208 4.88 -17.31 -1.36
C VAL A 208 6.38 -17.06 -1.40
N ARG A 209 6.91 -16.68 -2.58
CA ARG A 209 8.34 -16.45 -2.80
C ARG A 209 8.74 -14.98 -2.82
N VAL A 210 7.76 -14.09 -2.99
CA VAL A 210 7.99 -12.64 -2.94
C VAL A 210 8.08 -12.15 -1.49
N PRO A 211 8.68 -10.97 -1.23
CA PRO A 211 8.73 -10.37 0.10
C PRO A 211 7.34 -10.27 0.75
N VAL A 212 7.29 -10.39 2.07
CA VAL A 212 6.05 -10.24 2.84
C VAL A 212 6.11 -8.96 3.66
N GLY A 213 5.26 -8.00 3.30
CA GLY A 213 4.99 -6.81 4.08
C GLY A 213 3.93 -7.09 5.14
N VAL A 214 4.14 -6.56 6.33
CA VAL A 214 3.20 -6.71 7.44
C VAL A 214 2.72 -5.33 7.88
N GLY A 215 1.42 -5.20 7.99
CA GLY A 215 0.78 -3.98 8.46
C GLY A 215 -0.37 -4.27 9.40
N PHE A 216 -0.90 -3.21 9.92
CA PHE A 216 -1.96 -3.08 10.90
C PHE A 216 -1.47 -2.91 12.34
N GLY A 217 -1.96 -1.82 12.98
CA GLY A 217 -1.65 -1.51 14.38
C GLY A 217 -0.25 -0.94 14.64
N ILE A 218 0.56 -0.68 13.62
CA ILE A 218 1.86 -0.02 13.76
C ILE A 218 1.63 1.47 14.00
N ARG A 219 2.16 2.00 15.12
CA ARG A 219 1.90 3.37 15.56
C ARG A 219 3.15 4.19 15.80
N ASP A 220 4.28 3.53 16.03
CA ASP A 220 5.54 4.12 16.46
C ASP A 220 6.73 3.25 16.03
N GLY A 221 7.93 3.72 16.33
CA GLY A 221 9.17 3.02 16.00
C GLY A 221 9.35 1.69 16.74
N GLU A 222 8.82 1.55 17.95
CA GLU A 222 8.90 0.31 18.72
C GLU A 222 8.08 -0.79 18.06
N THR A 223 6.82 -0.51 17.74
CA THR A 223 5.95 -1.46 17.05
C THR A 223 6.44 -1.78 15.62
N ALA A 224 6.99 -0.78 14.92
CA ALA A 224 7.61 -0.99 13.60
C ALA A 224 8.81 -1.94 13.68
N ARG A 225 9.71 -1.73 14.64
CA ARG A 225 10.89 -2.59 14.86
C ARG A 225 10.49 -4.03 15.22
N ALA A 226 9.50 -4.20 16.08
CA ALA A 226 9.00 -5.51 16.47
C ALA A 226 8.46 -6.32 15.27
N VAL A 227 7.76 -5.65 14.34
CA VAL A 227 7.29 -6.26 13.09
C VAL A 227 8.45 -6.53 12.12
N ALA A 228 9.37 -5.59 11.98
CA ALA A 228 10.53 -5.70 11.10
C ALA A 228 11.47 -6.86 11.47
N ALA A 229 11.48 -7.29 12.73
CA ALA A 229 12.25 -8.43 13.18
C ALA A 229 11.86 -9.74 12.46
N VAL A 230 10.62 -9.85 11.99
CA VAL A 230 10.07 -11.07 11.35
C VAL A 230 9.64 -10.88 9.90
N ALA A 231 9.27 -9.65 9.51
CA ALA A 231 8.79 -9.29 8.18
C ALA A 231 9.90 -8.77 7.26
N ASP A 232 9.62 -8.70 5.96
CA ASP A 232 10.51 -8.12 4.95
C ASP A 232 10.19 -6.63 4.73
N ALA A 233 8.95 -6.22 5.02
CA ALA A 233 8.50 -4.84 4.93
C ALA A 233 7.50 -4.50 6.05
N VAL A 234 7.45 -3.22 6.40
CA VAL A 234 6.55 -2.64 7.39
C VAL A 234 5.58 -1.70 6.68
N VAL A 235 4.27 -1.97 6.78
CA VAL A 235 3.23 -1.14 6.17
C VAL A 235 2.54 -0.30 7.25
N ILE A 236 2.48 1.02 7.06
CA ILE A 236 1.91 1.97 8.04
C ILE A 236 0.82 2.81 7.36
N GLY A 237 -0.42 2.69 7.85
CA GLY A 237 -1.56 3.44 7.30
C GLY A 237 -2.25 4.33 8.33
N SER A 238 -3.15 3.77 9.11
CA SER A 238 -4.10 4.54 9.93
C SER A 238 -3.45 5.62 10.81
N ARG A 239 -2.27 5.33 11.40
CA ARG A 239 -1.58 6.32 12.24
C ARG A 239 -1.05 7.49 11.41
N LEU A 240 -0.50 7.22 10.24
CA LEU A 240 -0.04 8.27 9.33
C LEU A 240 -1.21 9.14 8.85
N VAL A 241 -2.32 8.53 8.45
CA VAL A 241 -3.54 9.26 8.03
C VAL A 241 -4.04 10.17 9.15
N GLN A 242 -4.08 9.72 10.42
CA GLN A 242 -4.43 10.57 11.57
C GLN A 242 -3.46 11.74 11.76
N ILE A 243 -2.17 11.53 11.56
CA ILE A 243 -1.15 12.58 11.66
C ILE A 243 -1.36 13.64 10.57
N LEU A 244 -1.60 13.20 9.34
CA LEU A 244 -1.85 14.10 8.22
C LEU A 244 -3.15 14.90 8.40
N GLU A 245 -4.22 14.26 8.91
CA GLU A 245 -5.50 14.91 9.22
C GLU A 245 -5.36 15.99 10.31
N ALA A 246 -4.55 15.73 11.32
CA ALA A 246 -4.31 16.65 12.45
C ALA A 246 -3.27 17.74 12.14
N ALA A 247 -2.53 17.62 11.04
CA ALA A 247 -1.47 18.57 10.68
C ALA A 247 -2.03 19.93 10.25
N PRO A 248 -1.24 21.00 10.36
CA PRO A 248 -1.59 22.31 9.80
C PRO A 248 -1.91 22.20 8.31
N SER A 249 -2.99 22.85 7.88
CA SER A 249 -3.52 22.76 6.51
C SER A 249 -2.59 23.31 5.44
N ASP A 250 -1.63 24.15 5.81
CA ASP A 250 -0.64 24.76 4.92
C ASP A 250 0.54 23.84 4.61
N ASN A 251 0.85 22.88 5.47
CA ASN A 251 1.93 21.90 5.24
C ASN A 251 1.70 20.54 5.92
N PRO A 252 0.69 19.76 5.52
CA PRO A 252 0.47 18.45 6.12
C PRO A 252 1.61 17.46 5.82
N GLY A 253 2.34 17.64 4.71
CA GLY A 253 3.46 16.78 4.33
C GLY A 253 4.60 16.78 5.35
N ALA A 254 4.91 17.91 5.99
CA ALA A 254 5.97 17.99 6.99
C ALA A 254 5.75 17.04 8.17
N ALA A 255 4.52 16.98 8.71
CA ALA A 255 4.19 16.08 9.80
C ALA A 255 4.30 14.60 9.38
N GLY A 256 3.90 14.27 8.15
CA GLY A 256 4.06 12.94 7.56
C GLY A 256 5.53 12.56 7.41
N ARG A 257 6.35 13.45 6.86
CA ARG A 257 7.80 13.26 6.72
C ARG A 257 8.45 12.96 8.07
N ASP A 258 8.20 13.80 9.06
CA ASP A 258 8.85 13.70 10.37
C ASP A 258 8.45 12.40 11.08
N PHE A 259 7.19 11.98 10.94
CA PHE A 259 6.74 10.70 11.45
C PHE A 259 7.43 9.53 10.74
N ILE A 260 7.49 9.51 9.41
CA ILE A 260 8.14 8.45 8.63
C ILE A 260 9.65 8.42 8.90
N ALA A 261 10.30 9.57 9.06
CA ALA A 261 11.72 9.65 9.43
C ALA A 261 11.98 9.02 10.82
N GLY A 262 11.09 9.25 11.79
CA GLY A 262 11.17 8.59 13.10
C GLY A 262 11.04 7.06 13.02
N ILE A 263 10.12 6.57 12.17
CA ILE A 263 9.96 5.13 11.92
C ILE A 263 11.19 4.57 11.20
N ARG A 264 11.70 5.27 10.17
CA ARG A 264 12.90 4.86 9.43
C ARG A 264 14.11 4.73 10.35
N ALA A 265 14.35 5.74 11.19
CA ALA A 265 15.44 5.69 12.17
C ALA A 265 15.30 4.50 13.14
N ALA A 266 14.09 4.16 13.55
CA ALA A 266 13.85 2.97 14.39
C ALA A 266 14.09 1.64 13.67
N LEU A 267 13.87 1.57 12.36
CA LEU A 267 14.11 0.37 11.57
C LEU A 267 15.59 0.14 11.23
N ASP A 268 16.38 1.23 11.13
CA ASP A 268 17.80 1.19 10.75
C ASP A 268 18.75 1.10 11.95
N GLY A 269 18.28 1.37 13.17
CA GLY A 269 19.05 1.29 14.42
C GLY A 269 18.69 0.10 15.27
#